data_1aeebf26c4ff06bbc03bf62b7642ed71
#
_entry.id   1aeebf26c4ff06bbc03bf62b7642ed71
#
_cell.length_a   1.000
_cell.length_b   1.000
_cell.length_c   1.000
_cell.angle_alpha   90.00
_cell.angle_beta   90.00
_cell.angle_gamma   90.00
#
_symmetry.space_group_name_H-M   'P 1'
#
loop_
_entity.id
_entity.type
_entity.pdbx_description
1 polymer ?
#
loop_
_entity_poly.entity_id
_entity_poly.type
_entity_poly.pdbx_seq_one_letter_code
_entity_poly.pdbx_strand_id
1 'polypeptide(L)'
;MVSAMRSGVEIAPDRVVVRFAGALDRRAVVHVRRILRAYLVRPGRVIVDVSEMGLEWPPGLDVFPAVLTAAGGWPVACLVLSGPTTRMREELDARGVPPMVPVVAEGESAERRLLMRPTRVYRQAHLPADLAAPRAAREFLRQTCAAWAHETCLPAAEVVVTELVTNVVEHAGTACRLGLALDRSGCEVSVRDFRPGPAPRPRPRPAEARRGRGLHLVASLADEWDTVRHTDGKTVWVRLAGCAGEGADREE
;
A
#
# COMPACT_ATOMS: atom_id res chain seq x y z
N MET A 1 6.26 27.49 -23.34
CA MET A 1 6.63 27.71 -21.92
C MET A 1 5.77 26.77 -21.08
N VAL A 2 6.39 25.82 -20.39
CA VAL A 2 5.68 24.91 -19.48
C VAL A 2 5.20 25.73 -18.29
N SER A 3 3.88 25.75 -18.05
CA SER A 3 3.31 26.47 -16.92
C SER A 3 3.71 25.78 -15.62
N ALA A 4 4.27 26.52 -14.68
CA ALA A 4 4.59 25.98 -13.34
C ALA A 4 3.33 25.42 -12.68
N MET A 5 3.46 24.31 -11.96
CA MET A 5 2.37 23.69 -11.21
C MET A 5 1.78 24.65 -10.19
N ARG A 6 0.49 24.88 -10.27
CA ARG A 6 -0.29 25.69 -9.32
C ARG A 6 -1.26 24.78 -8.58
N SER A 7 -1.66 25.16 -7.40
CA SER A 7 -2.65 24.45 -6.61
C SER A 7 -3.69 25.40 -6.02
N GLY A 8 -4.95 25.04 -6.12
CA GLY A 8 -6.08 25.65 -5.40
C GLY A 8 -6.60 24.66 -4.37
N VAL A 9 -7.03 25.12 -3.21
CA VAL A 9 -7.56 24.27 -2.14
C VAL A 9 -8.89 24.84 -1.66
N GLU A 10 -9.89 23.96 -1.61
CA GLU A 10 -11.20 24.22 -1.05
C GLU A 10 -11.43 23.26 0.13
N ILE A 11 -11.75 23.81 1.29
CA ILE A 11 -11.95 23.02 2.51
C ILE A 11 -13.44 22.98 2.83
N ALA A 12 -14.03 21.79 2.82
CA ALA A 12 -15.39 21.51 3.28
C ALA A 12 -15.34 20.80 4.65
N PRO A 13 -16.45 20.73 5.40
CA PRO A 13 -16.48 20.13 6.72
C PRO A 13 -16.09 18.65 6.77
N ASP A 14 -16.32 17.90 5.68
CA ASP A 14 -16.13 16.47 5.57
C ASP A 14 -15.01 16.04 4.60
N ARG A 15 -14.48 16.98 3.81
CA ARG A 15 -13.45 16.71 2.79
C ARG A 15 -12.67 17.96 2.40
N VAL A 16 -11.56 17.73 1.72
CA VAL A 16 -10.77 18.78 1.05
C VAL A 16 -10.73 18.48 -0.44
N VAL A 17 -10.95 19.49 -1.26
CA VAL A 17 -10.74 19.44 -2.71
C VAL A 17 -9.46 20.19 -3.05
N VAL A 18 -8.51 19.49 -3.68
CA VAL A 18 -7.26 20.08 -4.15
C VAL A 18 -7.25 20.06 -5.67
N ARG A 19 -7.22 21.22 -6.31
CA ARG A 19 -7.09 21.35 -7.76
C ARG A 19 -5.64 21.62 -8.12
N PHE A 20 -5.12 20.86 -9.06
CA PHE A 20 -3.79 21.10 -9.63
C PHE A 20 -3.91 21.51 -11.10
N ALA A 21 -3.21 22.60 -11.46
CA ALA A 21 -3.14 23.10 -12.83
C ALA A 21 -1.68 23.30 -13.24
N GLY A 22 -1.32 22.88 -14.46
CA GLY A 22 0.04 22.94 -15.00
C GLY A 22 0.67 21.56 -15.17
N ALA A 23 1.95 21.51 -15.51
CA ALA A 23 2.61 20.27 -15.88
C ALA A 23 3.10 19.47 -14.68
N LEU A 24 2.79 18.17 -14.66
CA LEU A 24 3.39 17.21 -13.72
C LEU A 24 4.74 16.75 -14.27
N ASP A 25 5.76 17.51 -13.94
CA ASP A 25 7.17 17.21 -14.18
C ASP A 25 7.85 16.69 -12.89
N ARG A 26 9.16 16.42 -12.94
CA ARG A 26 9.93 15.94 -11.77
C ARG A 26 9.93 16.94 -10.61
N ARG A 27 9.86 18.24 -10.87
CA ARG A 27 9.86 19.28 -9.84
C ARG A 27 8.46 19.44 -9.22
N ALA A 28 7.43 19.35 -10.04
CA ALA A 28 6.03 19.44 -9.60
C ALA A 28 5.66 18.32 -8.60
N VAL A 29 6.23 17.11 -8.71
CA VAL A 29 5.99 16.00 -7.76
C VAL A 29 6.27 16.40 -6.32
N VAL A 30 7.30 17.19 -6.06
CA VAL A 30 7.63 17.66 -4.70
C VAL A 30 6.53 18.61 -4.19
N HIS A 31 6.00 19.48 -5.05
CA HIS A 31 4.91 20.38 -4.71
C HIS A 31 3.62 19.61 -4.43
N VAL A 32 3.22 18.69 -5.32
CA VAL A 32 2.04 17.83 -5.16
C VAL A 32 2.12 17.04 -3.84
N ARG A 33 3.26 16.38 -3.58
CA ARG A 33 3.50 15.63 -2.33
C ARG A 33 3.33 16.51 -1.10
N ARG A 34 3.89 17.70 -1.10
CA ARG A 34 3.82 18.64 0.03
C ARG A 34 2.38 19.03 0.33
N ILE A 35 1.62 19.40 -0.70
CA ILE A 35 0.22 19.82 -0.55
C ILE A 35 -0.63 18.65 -0.04
N LEU A 36 -0.57 17.49 -0.69
CA LEU A 36 -1.39 16.34 -0.30
C LEU A 36 -1.07 15.85 1.11
N ARG A 37 0.21 15.84 1.52
CA ARG A 37 0.58 15.49 2.90
C ARG A 37 0.02 16.44 3.95
N ALA A 38 -0.17 17.71 3.63
CA ALA A 38 -0.76 18.68 4.55
C ALA A 38 -2.24 18.40 4.81
N TYR A 39 -2.97 17.84 3.84
CA TYR A 39 -4.42 17.62 3.93
C TYR A 39 -4.82 16.16 4.15
N LEU A 40 -3.93 15.19 3.94
CA LEU A 40 -4.16 13.77 4.28
C LEU A 40 -3.90 13.47 5.75
N VAL A 41 -4.07 14.44 6.65
CA VAL A 41 -4.05 14.25 8.11
C VAL A 41 -5.41 13.74 8.60
N ARG A 42 -5.41 13.06 9.75
CA ARG A 42 -6.59 12.31 10.26
C ARG A 42 -7.80 13.18 10.60
N PRO A 43 -9.01 12.84 10.16
CA PRO A 43 -9.35 11.90 9.07
C PRO A 43 -9.15 12.58 7.72
N GLY A 44 -8.14 12.13 6.95
CA GLY A 44 -7.75 12.74 5.68
C GLY A 44 -8.66 12.26 4.54
N ARG A 45 -9.61 13.08 4.10
CA ARG A 45 -10.47 12.84 2.93
C ARG A 45 -10.20 13.87 1.86
N VAL A 46 -9.53 13.49 0.78
CA VAL A 46 -9.06 14.41 -0.24
C VAL A 46 -9.55 13.98 -1.63
N ILE A 47 -10.20 14.90 -2.33
CA ILE A 47 -10.45 14.82 -3.76
C ILE A 47 -9.39 15.65 -4.45
N VAL A 48 -8.71 15.03 -5.42
CA VAL A 48 -7.70 15.71 -6.24
C VAL A 48 -8.25 15.89 -7.65
N ASP A 49 -8.56 17.11 -7.99
CA ASP A 49 -8.94 17.49 -9.34
C ASP A 49 -7.67 17.66 -10.20
N VAL A 50 -7.54 16.80 -11.20
CA VAL A 50 -6.41 16.77 -12.13
C VAL A 50 -6.81 17.15 -13.56
N SER A 51 -8.00 17.71 -13.77
CA SER A 51 -8.53 18.06 -15.09
C SER A 51 -7.65 19.04 -15.86
N GLU A 52 -7.00 19.97 -15.15
CA GLU A 52 -6.08 20.95 -15.71
C GLU A 52 -4.58 20.54 -15.56
N MET A 53 -4.33 19.30 -15.17
CA MET A 53 -2.96 18.79 -14.98
C MET A 53 -2.44 18.15 -16.27
N GLY A 54 -1.39 18.74 -16.85
CA GLY A 54 -0.63 18.13 -17.94
C GLY A 54 0.34 17.07 -17.44
N LEU A 55 0.54 15.97 -18.18
CA LEU A 55 1.45 14.87 -17.81
C LEU A 55 2.72 14.92 -18.65
N GLU A 56 3.82 15.44 -18.08
CA GLU A 56 5.13 15.47 -18.72
C GLU A 56 6.05 14.34 -18.25
N TRP A 57 5.91 13.91 -16.98
CA TRP A 57 6.70 12.84 -16.40
C TRP A 57 5.80 11.76 -15.79
N PRO A 58 5.43 10.71 -16.56
CA PRO A 58 4.50 9.67 -16.09
C PRO A 58 4.86 9.03 -14.74
N PRO A 59 6.15 8.76 -14.38
CA PRO A 59 6.47 8.25 -13.05
C PRO A 59 6.08 9.17 -11.89
N GLY A 60 5.76 10.44 -12.17
CA GLY A 60 5.24 11.37 -11.19
C GLY A 60 3.88 10.98 -10.61
N LEU A 61 3.10 10.17 -11.33
CA LEU A 61 1.79 9.68 -10.87
C LEU A 61 1.89 8.76 -9.65
N ASP A 62 3.04 8.15 -9.42
CA ASP A 62 3.30 7.32 -8.23
C ASP A 62 3.25 8.14 -6.92
N VAL A 63 3.22 9.47 -7.00
CA VAL A 63 3.05 10.36 -5.85
C VAL A 63 1.73 10.10 -5.13
N PHE A 64 0.65 9.80 -5.84
CA PHE A 64 -0.69 9.63 -5.26
C PHE A 64 -0.80 8.42 -4.34
N PRO A 65 -0.48 7.18 -4.78
CA PRO A 65 -0.47 6.03 -3.87
C PRO A 65 0.60 6.17 -2.77
N ALA A 66 1.74 6.81 -3.05
CA ALA A 66 2.79 7.01 -2.05
C ALA A 66 2.37 7.93 -0.90
N VAL A 67 1.68 9.05 -1.18
CA VAL A 67 1.19 9.94 -0.12
C VAL A 67 0.05 9.33 0.66
N LEU A 68 -0.86 8.59 0.00
CA LEU A 68 -1.95 7.86 0.65
C LEU A 68 -1.41 6.81 1.62
N THR A 69 -0.45 6.00 1.18
CA THR A 69 0.22 5.00 2.01
C THR A 69 0.92 5.65 3.21
N ALA A 70 1.64 6.75 2.99
CA ALA A 70 2.33 7.48 4.06
C ALA A 70 1.37 8.09 5.09
N ALA A 71 0.14 8.40 4.69
CA ALA A 71 -0.92 8.90 5.57
C ALA A 71 -1.67 7.78 6.33
N GLY A 72 -1.32 6.51 6.10
CA GLY A 72 -1.90 5.34 6.77
C GLY A 72 -2.91 4.56 5.93
N GLY A 73 -3.22 5.01 4.71
CA GLY A 73 -4.15 4.36 3.79
C GLY A 73 -5.59 4.30 4.31
N TRP A 74 -6.47 3.72 3.50
CA TRP A 74 -7.87 3.52 3.87
C TRP A 74 -8.01 2.65 5.14
N PRO A 75 -8.94 2.93 6.07
CA PRO A 75 -9.89 4.04 6.10
C PRO A 75 -9.37 5.33 6.76
N VAL A 76 -8.12 5.36 7.22
CA VAL A 76 -7.51 6.48 7.96
C VAL A 76 -7.34 7.71 7.06
N ALA A 77 -6.93 7.48 5.81
CA ALA A 77 -6.82 8.47 4.77
C ALA A 77 -7.46 7.93 3.49
N CYS A 78 -8.18 8.80 2.79
CA CYS A 78 -8.86 8.50 1.53
C CYS A 78 -8.48 9.55 0.49
N LEU A 79 -8.20 9.10 -0.73
CA LEU A 79 -7.85 9.95 -1.84
C LEU A 79 -8.55 9.46 -3.10
N VAL A 80 -9.16 10.37 -3.85
CA VAL A 80 -9.80 10.11 -5.15
C VAL A 80 -9.23 11.09 -6.16
N LEU A 81 -8.86 10.62 -7.35
CA LEU A 81 -8.51 11.48 -8.49
C LEU A 81 -9.75 11.72 -9.33
N SER A 82 -9.99 12.99 -9.71
CA SER A 82 -11.12 13.40 -10.52
C SER A 82 -10.66 14.11 -11.78
N GLY A 83 -11.33 13.83 -12.92
CA GLY A 83 -11.14 14.51 -14.18
C GLY A 83 -9.80 14.29 -14.89
N PRO A 84 -9.15 13.12 -14.83
CA PRO A 84 -7.91 12.90 -15.57
C PRO A 84 -8.18 12.92 -17.07
N THR A 85 -7.23 13.46 -17.85
CA THR A 85 -7.24 13.30 -19.31
C THR A 85 -7.13 11.83 -19.69
N THR A 86 -7.57 11.44 -20.90
CA THR A 86 -7.46 10.06 -21.41
C THR A 86 -6.04 9.52 -21.27
N ARG A 87 -5.03 10.27 -21.71
CA ARG A 87 -3.62 9.90 -21.58
C ARG A 87 -3.21 9.67 -20.12
N MET A 88 -3.65 10.53 -19.21
CA MET A 88 -3.31 10.37 -17.78
C MET A 88 -3.99 9.13 -17.19
N ARG A 89 -5.23 8.82 -17.60
CA ARG A 89 -5.94 7.62 -17.18
C ARG A 89 -5.22 6.35 -17.62
N GLU A 90 -4.82 6.26 -18.88
CA GLU A 90 -4.04 5.14 -19.42
C GLU A 90 -2.74 4.92 -18.62
N GLU A 91 -2.02 5.99 -18.29
CA GLU A 91 -0.80 5.91 -17.50
C GLU A 91 -1.06 5.51 -16.03
N LEU A 92 -2.17 5.98 -15.44
CA LEU A 92 -2.59 5.55 -14.10
C LEU A 92 -2.92 4.05 -14.08
N ASP A 93 -3.65 3.55 -15.09
CA ASP A 93 -4.00 2.15 -15.23
C ASP A 93 -2.75 1.28 -15.43
N ALA A 94 -1.85 1.67 -16.33
CA ALA A 94 -0.59 0.98 -16.58
C ALA A 94 0.31 0.89 -15.32
N ARG A 95 0.17 1.82 -14.38
CA ARG A 95 0.90 1.87 -13.11
C ARG A 95 0.18 1.17 -11.96
N GLY A 96 -1.03 0.65 -12.19
CA GLY A 96 -1.83 0.01 -11.16
C GLY A 96 -2.27 0.97 -10.03
N VAL A 97 -2.47 2.25 -10.34
CA VAL A 97 -2.90 3.25 -9.36
C VAL A 97 -4.36 3.11 -8.96
N PRO A 98 -5.34 2.88 -9.88
CA PRO A 98 -6.77 2.91 -9.57
C PRO A 98 -7.24 1.94 -8.49
N PRO A 99 -6.67 0.74 -8.33
CA PRO A 99 -7.06 -0.16 -7.25
C PRO A 99 -6.87 0.42 -5.84
N MET A 100 -5.85 1.27 -5.64
CA MET A 100 -5.54 1.92 -4.36
C MET A 100 -6.09 3.33 -4.27
N VAL A 101 -6.02 4.08 -5.37
CA VAL A 101 -6.46 5.47 -5.49
C VAL A 101 -7.52 5.53 -6.57
N PRO A 102 -8.82 5.49 -6.20
CA PRO A 102 -9.88 5.50 -7.19
C PRO A 102 -9.82 6.72 -8.10
N VAL A 103 -10.15 6.48 -9.37
CA VAL A 103 -10.12 7.47 -10.43
C VAL A 103 -11.52 7.60 -11.03
N VAL A 104 -12.09 8.80 -10.99
CA VAL A 104 -13.42 9.10 -11.53
C VAL A 104 -13.32 10.02 -12.75
N ALA A 105 -14.23 9.86 -13.69
CA ALA A 105 -14.37 10.77 -14.83
C ALA A 105 -14.92 12.13 -14.37
N GLU A 106 -14.81 13.13 -15.24
CA GLU A 106 -15.49 14.40 -15.05
C GLU A 106 -17.02 14.16 -15.00
N GLY A 107 -17.69 14.79 -14.02
CA GLY A 107 -19.13 14.64 -13.81
C GLY A 107 -19.55 13.40 -12.96
N GLU A 108 -18.69 12.47 -12.66
CA GLU A 108 -18.94 11.44 -11.65
C GLU A 108 -18.78 12.01 -10.23
N SER A 109 -19.60 11.50 -9.29
CA SER A 109 -19.50 11.93 -7.89
C SER A 109 -18.23 11.39 -7.23
N ALA A 110 -17.17 12.20 -7.23
CA ALA A 110 -15.96 11.93 -6.50
C ALA A 110 -16.21 11.78 -4.99
N GLU A 111 -17.18 12.53 -4.46
CA GLU A 111 -17.60 12.47 -3.07
C GLU A 111 -18.12 11.07 -2.69
N ARG A 112 -19.01 10.49 -3.50
CA ARG A 112 -19.52 9.13 -3.28
C ARG A 112 -18.36 8.14 -3.29
N ARG A 113 -17.47 8.28 -4.27
CA ARG A 113 -16.33 7.37 -4.42
C ARG A 113 -15.31 7.48 -3.28
N LEU A 114 -15.17 8.67 -2.69
CA LEU A 114 -14.31 8.93 -1.54
C LEU A 114 -14.75 8.16 -0.28
N LEU A 115 -16.05 7.88 -0.15
CA LEU A 115 -16.63 7.13 0.98
C LEU A 115 -16.56 5.61 0.79
N MET A 116 -16.33 5.15 -0.43
CA MET A 116 -16.27 3.72 -0.73
C MET A 116 -14.87 3.15 -0.48
N ARG A 117 -14.81 1.90 -0.04
CA ARG A 117 -13.55 1.17 0.07
C ARG A 117 -12.90 1.03 -1.34
N PRO A 118 -11.61 1.31 -1.48
CA PRO A 118 -10.86 0.97 -2.70
C PRO A 118 -10.85 -0.54 -2.96
N THR A 119 -10.68 -0.95 -4.22
CA THR A 119 -10.60 -2.38 -4.58
C THR A 119 -9.34 -3.05 -4.04
N ARG A 120 -8.28 -2.29 -3.79
CA ARG A 120 -7.09 -2.71 -3.07
C ARG A 120 -6.78 -1.71 -1.96
N VAL A 121 -6.68 -2.19 -0.73
CA VAL A 121 -6.23 -1.40 0.42
C VAL A 121 -4.82 -1.82 0.80
N TYR A 122 -4.01 -0.87 1.28
CA TYR A 122 -2.62 -1.10 1.66
C TYR A 122 -2.26 -0.30 2.90
N ARG A 123 -1.56 -0.92 3.84
CA ARG A 123 -0.94 -0.26 4.99
C ARG A 123 0.47 -0.76 5.20
N GLN A 124 1.32 0.07 5.79
CA GLN A 124 2.69 -0.30 6.12
C GLN A 124 3.11 0.19 7.49
N ALA A 125 4.05 -0.54 8.10
CA ALA A 125 4.74 -0.16 9.32
C ALA A 125 6.26 -0.30 9.15
N HIS A 126 7.01 0.56 9.85
CA HIS A 126 8.45 0.41 10.01
C HIS A 126 8.72 -0.20 11.37
N LEU A 127 9.44 -1.30 11.40
CA LEU A 127 9.76 -2.05 12.60
C LEU A 127 11.26 -1.98 12.87
N PRO A 128 11.67 -1.74 14.12
CA PRO A 128 13.09 -1.72 14.49
C PRO A 128 13.72 -3.11 14.39
N ALA A 129 15.05 -3.17 14.42
CA ALA A 129 15.83 -4.40 14.41
C ALA A 129 15.99 -4.95 15.84
N ASP A 130 14.90 -5.26 16.51
CA ASP A 130 14.92 -5.77 17.87
C ASP A 130 13.96 -6.95 18.09
N LEU A 131 14.07 -7.60 19.24
CA LEU A 131 13.26 -8.77 19.62
C LEU A 131 11.77 -8.45 19.83
N ALA A 132 11.39 -7.18 19.97
CA ALA A 132 10.00 -6.74 20.07
C ALA A 132 9.32 -6.62 18.70
N ALA A 133 10.09 -6.56 17.60
CA ALA A 133 9.56 -6.38 16.26
C ALA A 133 8.49 -7.43 15.85
N PRO A 134 8.62 -8.75 16.12
CA PRO A 134 7.56 -9.71 15.78
C PRO A 134 6.25 -9.46 16.54
N ARG A 135 6.32 -9.00 17.80
CA ARG A 135 5.13 -8.61 18.58
C ARG A 135 4.47 -7.38 18.00
N ALA A 136 5.26 -6.35 17.69
CA ALA A 136 4.76 -5.13 17.07
C ALA A 136 4.14 -5.41 15.69
N ALA A 137 4.71 -6.33 14.92
CA ALA A 137 4.18 -6.78 13.65
C ALA A 137 2.79 -7.43 13.76
N ARG A 138 2.60 -8.33 14.72
CA ARG A 138 1.27 -8.95 14.98
C ARG A 138 0.25 -7.90 15.43
N GLU A 139 0.64 -6.98 16.28
CA GLU A 139 -0.25 -5.90 16.73
C GLU A 139 -0.68 -5.02 15.57
N PHE A 140 0.26 -4.62 14.70
CA PHE A 140 -0.04 -3.88 13.48
C PHE A 140 -0.98 -4.64 12.55
N LEU A 141 -0.78 -5.97 12.39
CA LEU A 141 -1.64 -6.83 11.60
C LEU A 141 -3.08 -6.84 12.16
N ARG A 142 -3.27 -7.09 13.47
CA ARG A 142 -4.59 -7.12 14.10
C ARG A 142 -5.34 -5.81 13.93
N GLN A 143 -4.67 -4.69 14.23
CA GLN A 143 -5.24 -3.36 14.06
C GLN A 143 -5.61 -3.08 12.60
N THR A 144 -4.84 -3.59 11.65
CA THR A 144 -5.09 -3.42 10.23
C THR A 144 -6.27 -4.27 9.77
N CYS A 145 -6.34 -5.54 10.16
CA CYS A 145 -7.46 -6.43 9.85
C CYS A 145 -8.78 -5.91 10.44
N ALA A 146 -8.76 -5.45 11.70
CA ALA A 146 -9.93 -4.83 12.34
C ALA A 146 -10.37 -3.55 11.60
N ALA A 147 -9.43 -2.66 11.21
CA ALA A 147 -9.75 -1.46 10.45
C ALA A 147 -10.32 -1.75 9.05
N TRP A 148 -9.96 -2.88 8.46
CA TRP A 148 -10.48 -3.33 7.17
C TRP A 148 -11.74 -4.19 7.29
N ALA A 149 -12.21 -4.50 8.51
CA ALA A 149 -13.28 -5.45 8.81
C ALA A 149 -13.05 -6.80 8.10
N HIS A 150 -11.80 -7.30 8.18
CA HIS A 150 -11.38 -8.51 7.48
C HIS A 150 -10.45 -9.36 8.36
N GLU A 151 -11.03 -10.27 9.13
CA GLU A 151 -10.30 -11.09 10.11
C GLU A 151 -10.07 -12.54 9.64
N THR A 152 -10.64 -12.93 8.50
CA THR A 152 -10.60 -14.31 7.98
C THR A 152 -9.18 -14.83 7.81
N CYS A 153 -8.24 -13.98 7.34
CA CYS A 153 -6.84 -14.38 7.15
C CYS A 153 -5.95 -14.20 8.39
N LEU A 154 -6.50 -13.67 9.48
CA LEU A 154 -5.70 -13.29 10.64
C LEU A 154 -4.84 -14.45 11.19
N PRO A 155 -5.34 -15.68 11.41
CA PRO A 155 -4.54 -16.77 11.95
C PRO A 155 -3.33 -17.13 11.08
N ALA A 156 -3.52 -17.28 9.77
CA ALA A 156 -2.44 -17.59 8.84
C ALA A 156 -1.47 -16.41 8.69
N ALA A 157 -1.99 -15.19 8.57
CA ALA A 157 -1.19 -13.98 8.45
C ALA A 157 -0.34 -13.71 9.70
N GLU A 158 -0.82 -14.02 10.91
CA GLU A 158 -0.03 -13.89 12.15
C GLU A 158 1.21 -14.78 12.15
N VAL A 159 1.06 -16.01 11.67
CA VAL A 159 2.20 -16.93 11.52
C VAL A 159 3.18 -16.36 10.51
N VAL A 160 2.70 -16.00 9.31
CA VAL A 160 3.55 -15.46 8.24
C VAL A 160 4.30 -14.20 8.68
N VAL A 161 3.61 -13.24 9.28
CA VAL A 161 4.21 -11.99 9.76
C VAL A 161 5.27 -12.28 10.83
N THR A 162 4.98 -13.19 11.77
CA THR A 162 5.92 -13.55 12.83
C THR A 162 7.19 -14.16 12.25
N GLU A 163 7.07 -15.14 11.36
CA GLU A 163 8.22 -15.83 10.77
C GLU A 163 9.06 -14.91 9.88
N LEU A 164 8.42 -14.10 9.02
CA LEU A 164 9.16 -13.19 8.14
C LEU A 164 9.90 -12.10 8.93
N VAL A 165 9.27 -11.50 9.94
CA VAL A 165 9.92 -10.47 10.77
C VAL A 165 11.00 -11.06 11.65
N THR A 166 10.79 -12.24 12.24
CA THR A 166 11.82 -12.98 13.01
C THR A 166 13.04 -13.26 12.13
N ASN A 167 12.82 -13.69 10.88
CA ASN A 167 13.89 -13.91 9.91
C ASN A 167 14.71 -12.66 9.64
N VAL A 168 14.08 -11.48 9.58
CA VAL A 168 14.82 -10.22 9.42
C VAL A 168 15.64 -9.89 10.66
N VAL A 169 15.06 -10.00 11.86
CA VAL A 169 15.77 -9.74 13.13
C VAL A 169 16.96 -10.68 13.30
N GLU A 170 16.79 -11.99 13.09
CA GLU A 170 17.83 -12.98 13.32
C GLU A 170 18.91 -13.01 12.23
N HIS A 171 18.54 -12.79 10.97
CA HIS A 171 19.43 -13.01 9.84
C HIS A 171 19.88 -11.74 9.13
N ALA A 172 19.04 -10.71 9.07
CA ALA A 172 19.42 -9.45 8.47
C ALA A 172 19.99 -8.46 9.50
N GLY A 173 19.46 -8.45 10.72
CA GLY A 173 19.87 -7.55 11.78
C GLY A 173 19.59 -6.08 11.43
N THR A 174 18.60 -5.81 10.59
CA THR A 174 18.22 -4.45 10.15
C THR A 174 16.77 -4.15 10.55
N ALA A 175 16.42 -2.89 10.62
CA ALA A 175 15.03 -2.48 10.60
C ALA A 175 14.34 -3.08 9.36
N CYS A 176 13.03 -3.25 9.41
CA CYS A 176 12.26 -3.74 8.27
C CYS A 176 11.00 -2.91 8.01
N ARG A 177 10.46 -3.07 6.81
CA ARG A 177 9.16 -2.52 6.44
C ARG A 177 8.19 -3.67 6.25
N LEU A 178 7.17 -3.72 7.09
CA LEU A 178 6.03 -4.62 6.95
C LEU A 178 4.95 -3.93 6.11
N GLY A 179 4.53 -4.55 5.02
CA GLY A 179 3.41 -4.15 4.18
C GLY A 179 2.29 -5.18 4.26
N LEU A 180 1.06 -4.71 4.35
CA LEU A 180 -0.16 -5.50 4.31
C LEU A 180 -1.04 -4.96 3.20
N ALA A 181 -1.53 -5.82 2.32
CA ALA A 181 -2.50 -5.46 1.30
C ALA A 181 -3.69 -6.42 1.33
N LEU A 182 -4.84 -5.94 0.92
CA LEU A 182 -6.05 -6.73 0.79
C LEU A 182 -6.80 -6.28 -0.46
N ASP A 183 -7.12 -7.23 -1.31
CA ASP A 183 -7.96 -7.08 -2.50
C ASP A 183 -8.89 -8.30 -2.67
N ARG A 184 -9.55 -8.42 -3.83
CA ARG A 184 -10.44 -9.55 -4.13
C ARG A 184 -9.72 -10.90 -4.20
N SER A 185 -8.42 -10.91 -4.45
CA SER A 185 -7.62 -12.15 -4.54
C SER A 185 -7.11 -12.63 -3.17
N GLY A 186 -7.33 -11.87 -2.10
CA GLY A 186 -6.93 -12.24 -0.75
C GLY A 186 -6.02 -11.23 -0.06
N CYS A 187 -5.37 -11.67 1.00
CA CYS A 187 -4.43 -10.89 1.79
C CYS A 187 -2.99 -11.11 1.30
N GLU A 188 -2.22 -10.03 1.23
CA GLU A 188 -0.79 -10.07 0.92
C GLU A 188 0.00 -9.50 2.10
N VAL A 189 0.99 -10.24 2.56
CA VAL A 189 1.98 -9.82 3.55
C VAL A 189 3.31 -9.64 2.85
N SER A 190 3.97 -8.51 3.03
CA SER A 190 5.31 -8.26 2.51
C SER A 190 6.24 -7.74 3.60
N VAL A 191 7.46 -8.28 3.67
CA VAL A 191 8.49 -7.81 4.60
C VAL A 191 9.75 -7.49 3.83
N ARG A 192 10.16 -6.23 3.89
CA ARG A 192 11.40 -5.74 3.28
C ARG A 192 12.47 -5.51 4.35
N ASP A 193 13.60 -6.19 4.20
CA ASP A 193 14.84 -5.85 4.90
C ASP A 193 15.71 -4.89 4.07
N PHE A 194 16.74 -4.34 4.71
CA PHE A 194 17.68 -3.40 4.11
C PHE A 194 19.13 -3.95 4.15
N ARG A 195 19.26 -5.28 4.10
CA ARG A 195 20.58 -5.94 4.04
C ARG A 195 20.78 -6.58 2.67
N PRO A 196 21.76 -6.15 1.88
CA PRO A 196 22.15 -6.82 0.65
C PRO A 196 22.54 -8.28 0.95
N GLY A 197 22.06 -9.22 0.14
CA GLY A 197 22.38 -10.63 0.35
C GLY A 197 21.56 -11.59 -0.52
N PRO A 198 21.79 -12.90 -0.40
CA PRO A 198 21.06 -13.91 -1.14
C PRO A 198 19.60 -13.96 -0.70
N ALA A 199 18.70 -14.33 -1.63
CA ALA A 199 17.30 -14.59 -1.30
C ALA A 199 17.21 -15.74 -0.27
N PRO A 200 16.26 -15.67 0.67
CA PRO A 200 15.96 -16.82 1.52
C PRO A 200 15.49 -17.97 0.61
N ARG A 201 16.00 -19.17 0.85
CA ARG A 201 15.56 -20.38 0.17
C ARG A 201 15.14 -21.38 1.24
N PRO A 202 14.03 -22.10 1.05
CA PRO A 202 13.77 -23.31 1.84
C PRO A 202 14.95 -24.25 1.62
N ARG A 203 15.70 -24.57 2.67
CA ARG A 203 16.76 -25.56 2.59
C ARG A 203 16.18 -26.91 3.00
N PRO A 204 16.42 -28.01 2.23
CA PRO A 204 16.16 -29.34 2.73
C PRO A 204 16.96 -29.53 4.04
N ARG A 205 16.27 -29.79 5.14
CA ARG A 205 16.90 -30.03 6.45
C ARG A 205 16.33 -31.30 7.08
N PRO A 206 17.15 -32.02 7.87
CA PRO A 206 16.67 -33.16 8.63
C PRO A 206 15.50 -32.78 9.54
N ALA A 207 14.55 -33.69 9.73
CA ALA A 207 13.33 -33.49 10.52
C ALA A 207 13.54 -33.01 11.97
N GLU A 208 14.77 -33.14 12.50
CA GLU A 208 15.16 -32.84 13.88
C GLU A 208 15.64 -31.39 14.09
N ALA A 209 15.82 -30.57 13.04
CA ALA A 209 16.32 -29.22 13.20
C ALA A 209 15.23 -28.31 13.76
N ARG A 210 15.34 -27.89 15.02
CA ARG A 210 14.42 -26.94 15.68
C ARG A 210 14.44 -25.54 15.12
N ARG A 211 15.48 -25.14 14.36
CA ARG A 211 15.61 -23.82 13.67
C ARG A 211 15.50 -23.98 12.16
N GLY A 212 14.81 -23.05 11.50
CA GLY A 212 14.65 -23.01 10.04
C GLY A 212 13.37 -23.64 9.49
N ARG A 213 12.38 -23.90 10.35
CA ARG A 213 11.03 -24.33 9.94
C ARG A 213 10.15 -23.19 9.43
N GLY A 214 10.51 -21.93 9.74
CA GLY A 214 9.69 -20.76 9.46
C GLY A 214 9.30 -20.61 8.00
N LEU A 215 10.28 -20.67 7.07
CA LEU A 215 9.96 -20.55 5.63
C LEU A 215 9.19 -21.77 5.08
N HIS A 216 9.37 -22.96 5.65
CA HIS A 216 8.54 -24.13 5.28
C HIS A 216 7.10 -23.95 5.78
N LEU A 217 6.91 -23.39 6.97
CA LEU A 217 5.59 -23.09 7.51
C LEU A 217 4.93 -21.98 6.68
N VAL A 218 5.66 -20.94 6.33
CA VAL A 218 5.19 -19.90 5.41
C VAL A 218 4.77 -20.51 4.07
N ALA A 219 5.62 -21.36 3.48
CA ALA A 219 5.33 -22.04 2.21
C ALA A 219 4.12 -22.98 2.26
N SER A 220 3.81 -23.57 3.42
CA SER A 220 2.63 -24.43 3.59
C SER A 220 1.32 -23.67 3.78
N LEU A 221 1.39 -22.42 4.21
CA LEU A 221 0.24 -21.53 4.41
C LEU A 221 -0.03 -20.62 3.20
N ALA A 222 1.00 -20.39 2.39
CA ALA A 222 0.94 -19.48 1.25
C ALA A 222 0.34 -20.16 0.02
N ASP A 223 -0.55 -19.48 -0.67
CA ASP A 223 -0.96 -19.85 -2.03
C ASP A 223 0.13 -19.48 -3.03
N GLU A 224 0.79 -18.36 -2.79
CA GLU A 224 1.92 -17.88 -3.59
C GLU A 224 2.89 -17.08 -2.72
N TRP A 225 4.18 -17.20 -2.96
CA TRP A 225 5.20 -16.37 -2.34
C TRP A 225 6.45 -16.28 -3.20
N ASP A 226 7.17 -15.17 -3.09
CA ASP A 226 8.45 -14.99 -3.77
C ASP A 226 9.31 -13.93 -3.06
N THR A 227 10.51 -13.71 -3.57
CA THR A 227 11.47 -12.74 -3.07
C THR A 227 11.92 -11.80 -4.17
N VAL A 228 11.63 -10.52 -4.02
CA VAL A 228 12.14 -9.45 -4.88
C VAL A 228 13.42 -8.88 -4.29
N ARG A 229 14.49 -8.87 -5.10
CA ARG A 229 15.77 -8.27 -4.73
C ARG A 229 15.82 -6.79 -5.07
N HIS A 230 16.42 -6.04 -4.17
CA HIS A 230 16.74 -4.64 -4.35
C HIS A 230 18.26 -4.44 -4.22
N THR A 231 18.78 -3.31 -4.65
CA THR A 231 20.21 -2.98 -4.50
C THR A 231 20.66 -2.92 -3.04
N ASP A 232 19.75 -2.56 -2.15
CA ASP A 232 19.97 -2.30 -0.72
C ASP A 232 19.28 -3.33 0.20
N GLY A 233 18.77 -4.45 -0.33
CA GLY A 233 18.06 -5.46 0.46
C GLY A 233 17.15 -6.35 -0.36
N LYS A 234 16.12 -6.91 0.28
CA LYS A 234 15.12 -7.76 -0.37
C LYS A 234 13.75 -7.58 0.25
N THR A 235 12.71 -7.89 -0.52
CA THR A 235 11.33 -8.02 -0.06
C THR A 235 10.91 -9.48 -0.21
N VAL A 236 10.44 -10.11 0.85
CA VAL A 236 9.69 -11.37 0.78
C VAL A 236 8.22 -11.02 0.84
N TRP A 237 7.44 -11.52 -0.10
CA TRP A 237 5.99 -11.35 -0.10
C TRP A 237 5.28 -12.69 -0.13
N VAL A 238 4.10 -12.74 0.45
CA VAL A 238 3.28 -13.95 0.65
C VAL A 238 1.83 -13.59 0.39
N ARG A 239 1.14 -14.36 -0.43
CA ARG A 239 -0.29 -14.26 -0.70
C ARG A 239 -1.04 -15.37 0.00
N LEU A 240 -2.17 -15.01 0.60
CA LEU A 240 -3.10 -15.88 1.31
C LEU A 240 -4.47 -15.73 0.63
N ALA A 241 -4.76 -16.56 -0.39
CA ALA A 241 -5.95 -16.43 -1.24
C ALA A 241 -7.24 -16.92 -0.56
N GLY A 242 -7.15 -17.96 0.30
CA GLY A 242 -8.29 -18.47 1.07
C GLY A 242 -8.97 -17.45 2.00
N CYS A 243 -8.43 -16.24 2.02
CA CYS A 243 -8.91 -15.09 2.78
C CYS A 243 -9.67 -14.07 1.90
N ALA A 244 -10.09 -14.41 0.69
CA ALA A 244 -10.93 -13.56 -0.13
C ALA A 244 -12.26 -13.32 0.60
N GLY A 245 -12.57 -12.06 0.93
CA GLY A 245 -13.75 -11.73 1.71
C GLY A 245 -15.05 -12.07 0.96
N GLU A 246 -15.90 -12.83 1.57
CA GLU A 246 -17.33 -12.91 1.22
C GLU A 246 -17.98 -11.55 1.54
N GLY A 247 -17.95 -10.62 0.60
CA GLY A 247 -18.52 -9.31 0.90
C GLY A 247 -18.66 -8.33 -0.26
N ALA A 248 -18.99 -8.83 -1.47
CA ALA A 248 -19.28 -7.94 -2.60
C ALA A 248 -20.40 -8.43 -3.56
N ASP A 249 -21.09 -9.54 -3.26
CA ASP A 249 -22.20 -10.03 -4.08
C ASP A 249 -23.53 -10.02 -3.28
N ARG A 250 -23.94 -8.83 -2.82
CA ARG A 250 -25.32 -8.54 -2.43
C ARG A 250 -25.66 -7.13 -2.86
N GLU A 251 -25.80 -6.94 -4.15
CA GLU A 251 -26.68 -5.93 -4.74
C GLU A 251 -27.51 -6.64 -5.82
N GLU A 252 -28.71 -7.05 -5.41
CA GLU A 252 -29.86 -7.13 -6.29
C GLU A 252 -30.45 -5.73 -6.45
#